data_929e566fbbc2487ac4141119e49a219a
#
_entry.id   929e566fbbc2487ac4141119e49a219a
#
_cell.length_a   1.000
_cell.length_b   1.000
_cell.length_c   1.000
_cell.angle_alpha   90.00
_cell.angle_beta   90.00
_cell.angle_gamma   90.00
#
_symmetry.space_group_name_H-M   'P 1'
#
loop_
_entity.id
_entity.type
_entity.pdbx_description
1 polymer ?
#
loop_
_entity_poly.entity_id
_entity_poly.type
_entity_poly.pdbx_seq_one_letter_code
_entity_poly.pdbx_strand_id
1 'polypeptide(L)'
;VPNLRFKEFQGELEKCRLGDVCTFLSGGTPKIDVKEFWNGTIPFVSAISMHDTYILDSKSHISEEGLKHGSRLLTKNNLLLLVRGSMLWNTIPICLNKNDVAFNQDVKGIIANDTINNEFLLYWLKSKEQRLKYMVTGTGLGAGKLDTSDLLSMIVYIPAMKEQDKVARLLSLFDERIATQSKIIDKLQSLIKG
;
A
#
# COMPACT_ATOMS: atom_id res chain seq x y z
N VAL A 1 -12.92 19.92 9.26
CA VAL A 1 -12.17 20.59 8.16
C VAL A 1 -10.70 20.49 8.53
N PRO A 2 -9.80 20.10 7.60
CA PRO A 2 -8.36 20.12 7.85
C PRO A 2 -7.88 21.54 8.20
N ASN A 3 -6.94 21.65 9.15
CA ASN A 3 -6.34 22.94 9.53
C ASN A 3 -5.52 23.56 8.38
N LEU A 4 -5.10 22.75 7.41
CA LEU A 4 -4.35 23.16 6.23
C LEU A 4 -5.10 22.70 4.98
N ARG A 5 -5.50 23.61 4.13
CA ARG A 5 -6.21 23.36 2.88
C ARG A 5 -5.80 24.40 1.84
N PHE A 6 -5.76 24.01 0.57
CA PHE A 6 -5.53 24.98 -0.53
C PHE A 6 -6.67 25.99 -0.58
N LYS A 7 -6.35 27.27 -0.69
CA LYS A 7 -7.30 28.40 -0.58
C LYS A 7 -8.42 28.36 -1.64
N GLU A 8 -8.14 27.79 -2.79
CA GLU A 8 -9.10 27.66 -3.89
C GLU A 8 -10.17 26.58 -3.68
N PHE A 9 -9.98 25.69 -2.71
CA PHE A 9 -10.96 24.65 -2.39
C PHE A 9 -11.72 24.98 -1.10
N GLN A 10 -13.00 25.31 -1.25
CA GLN A 10 -13.88 25.66 -0.13
C GLN A 10 -15.10 24.75 0.00
N GLY A 11 -15.25 23.78 -0.91
CA GLY A 11 -16.36 22.83 -0.90
C GLY A 11 -16.35 21.92 0.34
N GLU A 12 -17.48 21.31 0.62
CA GLU A 12 -17.60 20.34 1.70
C GLU A 12 -16.81 19.07 1.39
N LEU A 13 -16.42 18.37 2.45
CA LEU A 13 -15.80 17.04 2.36
C LEU A 13 -16.89 16.00 2.51
N GLU A 14 -16.97 15.06 1.61
CA GLU A 14 -17.89 13.94 1.71
C GLU A 14 -17.40 12.98 2.81
N LYS A 15 -18.28 12.66 3.75
CA LYS A 15 -18.00 11.71 4.84
C LYS A 15 -18.53 10.34 4.47
N CYS A 16 -17.67 9.35 4.31
CA CYS A 16 -18.03 7.96 4.01
C CYS A 16 -17.16 6.97 4.78
N ARG A 17 -17.48 5.69 4.68
CA ARG A 17 -16.62 4.61 5.19
C ARG A 17 -15.62 4.21 4.11
N LEU A 18 -14.46 3.73 4.52
CA LEU A 18 -13.45 3.23 3.58
C LEU A 18 -14.03 2.10 2.70
N GLY A 19 -14.88 1.23 3.26
CA GLY A 19 -15.55 0.16 2.53
C GLY A 19 -16.60 0.62 1.51
N ASP A 20 -17.04 1.87 1.57
CA ASP A 20 -17.99 2.42 0.59
C ASP A 20 -17.26 2.90 -0.69
N VAL A 21 -15.96 3.16 -0.58
CA VAL A 21 -15.15 3.76 -1.65
C VAL A 21 -14.05 2.85 -2.17
N CYS A 22 -13.83 1.68 -1.57
CA CYS A 22 -12.85 0.71 -2.07
C CYS A 22 -13.22 -0.73 -1.71
N THR A 23 -12.70 -1.65 -2.53
CA THR A 23 -12.83 -3.10 -2.34
C THR A 23 -11.50 -3.69 -1.92
N PHE A 24 -11.52 -4.57 -0.90
CA PHE A 24 -10.36 -5.29 -0.42
C PHE A 24 -10.32 -6.70 -1.01
N LEU A 25 -9.22 -7.02 -1.68
CA LEU A 25 -8.96 -8.34 -2.27
C LEU A 25 -8.01 -9.14 -1.37
N SER A 26 -8.28 -10.41 -1.19
CA SER A 26 -7.35 -11.34 -0.56
C SER A 26 -6.45 -11.98 -1.60
N GLY A 27 -5.16 -11.97 -1.35
CA GLY A 27 -4.20 -12.74 -2.11
C GLY A 27 -4.07 -14.18 -1.60
N GLY A 28 -3.07 -14.88 -2.09
CA GLY A 28 -2.72 -16.23 -1.69
C GLY A 28 -1.31 -16.59 -2.15
N THR A 29 -0.82 -17.74 -1.71
CA THR A 29 0.52 -18.21 -2.06
C THR A 29 0.40 -19.54 -2.81
N PRO A 30 0.91 -19.65 -4.05
CA PRO A 30 0.97 -20.92 -4.77
C PRO A 30 1.82 -21.93 -3.99
N LYS A 31 1.61 -23.22 -4.23
CA LYS A 31 2.41 -24.27 -3.60
C LYS A 31 3.91 -24.05 -3.86
N ILE A 32 4.69 -23.98 -2.79
CA ILE A 32 6.12 -23.62 -2.84
C ILE A 32 6.97 -24.74 -3.46
N ASP A 33 6.55 -25.97 -3.31
CA ASP A 33 7.20 -27.18 -3.82
C ASP A 33 7.01 -27.39 -5.34
N VAL A 34 6.08 -26.66 -5.98
CA VAL A 34 5.84 -26.71 -7.42
C VAL A 34 6.65 -25.63 -8.12
N LYS A 35 7.83 -25.98 -8.60
CA LYS A 35 8.80 -25.04 -9.20
C LYS A 35 8.23 -24.26 -10.38
N GLU A 36 7.36 -24.88 -11.17
CA GLU A 36 6.70 -24.27 -12.33
C GLU A 36 5.85 -23.06 -11.95
N PHE A 37 5.35 -23.00 -10.70
CA PHE A 37 4.59 -21.85 -10.22
C PHE A 37 5.47 -20.63 -9.92
N TRP A 38 6.77 -20.84 -9.68
CA TRP A 38 7.73 -19.81 -9.26
C TRP A 38 8.75 -19.41 -10.36
N ASN A 39 8.59 -19.95 -11.55
CA ASN A 39 9.45 -19.64 -12.69
C ASN A 39 8.70 -18.79 -13.73
N GLY A 40 8.22 -17.62 -13.30
CA GLY A 40 7.44 -16.71 -14.15
C GLY A 40 7.94 -15.27 -14.11
N THR A 41 7.13 -14.38 -14.66
CA THR A 41 7.44 -12.95 -14.80
C THR A 41 6.52 -12.04 -14.00
N ILE A 42 5.49 -12.58 -13.33
CA ILE A 42 4.55 -11.79 -12.52
C ILE A 42 5.19 -11.53 -11.16
N PRO A 43 5.48 -10.28 -10.78
CA PRO A 43 6.02 -9.96 -9.46
C PRO A 43 5.10 -10.45 -8.35
N PHE A 44 5.65 -11.18 -7.38
CA PHE A 44 4.91 -11.71 -6.24
C PHE A 44 5.24 -10.94 -4.97
N VAL A 45 4.26 -10.18 -4.47
CA VAL A 45 4.42 -9.28 -3.33
C VAL A 45 4.06 -9.98 -2.02
N SER A 46 4.96 -9.84 -1.06
CA SER A 46 4.77 -10.21 0.35
C SER A 46 5.32 -9.10 1.24
N ALA A 47 5.28 -9.26 2.56
CA ALA A 47 5.82 -8.28 3.51
C ALA A 47 7.26 -7.84 3.16
N ILE A 48 8.10 -8.76 2.66
CA ILE A 48 9.51 -8.50 2.31
C ILE A 48 9.64 -7.52 1.13
N SER A 49 8.63 -7.40 0.29
CA SER A 49 8.65 -6.49 -0.88
C SER A 49 8.10 -5.10 -0.57
N MET A 50 7.52 -4.88 0.62
CA MET A 50 6.75 -3.67 0.94
C MET A 50 7.56 -2.66 1.76
N HIS A 51 8.72 -2.25 1.24
CA HIS A 51 9.60 -1.27 1.90
C HIS A 51 9.43 0.15 1.35
N ASP A 52 9.04 0.27 0.08
CA ASP A 52 8.92 1.54 -0.62
C ASP A 52 7.46 1.96 -0.78
N THR A 53 7.23 3.25 -1.03
CA THR A 53 5.90 3.79 -1.33
C THR A 53 5.33 3.21 -2.63
N TYR A 54 6.19 2.94 -3.62
CA TYR A 54 5.81 2.41 -4.92
C TYR A 54 6.50 1.07 -5.18
N ILE A 55 5.73 0.06 -5.58
CA ILE A 55 6.24 -1.25 -5.98
C ILE A 55 6.34 -1.29 -7.51
N LEU A 56 7.56 -1.40 -8.02
CA LEU A 56 7.86 -1.58 -9.43
C LEU A 56 8.05 -3.06 -9.78
N ASP A 57 8.67 -3.80 -8.85
CA ASP A 57 9.01 -5.20 -8.99
C ASP A 57 9.11 -5.89 -7.63
N SER A 58 9.30 -7.20 -7.61
CA SER A 58 9.52 -7.99 -6.41
C SER A 58 10.67 -8.98 -6.62
N LYS A 59 11.31 -9.39 -5.52
CA LYS A 59 12.38 -10.42 -5.58
C LYS A 59 11.87 -11.78 -6.02
N SER A 60 10.59 -12.07 -5.78
CA SER A 60 9.95 -13.33 -6.16
C SER A 60 8.96 -13.08 -7.29
N HIS A 61 8.90 -14.02 -8.23
CA HIS A 61 7.96 -13.97 -9.35
C HIS A 61 7.21 -15.29 -9.44
N ILE A 62 5.99 -15.23 -9.95
CA ILE A 62 5.18 -16.41 -10.24
C ILE A 62 4.81 -16.48 -11.72
N SER A 63 4.51 -17.69 -12.17
CA SER A 63 3.99 -17.93 -13.52
C SER A 63 2.47 -17.70 -13.57
N GLU A 64 1.92 -17.67 -14.77
CA GLU A 64 0.45 -17.66 -14.98
C GLU A 64 -0.24 -18.88 -14.33
N GLU A 65 0.42 -20.05 -14.34
CA GLU A 65 -0.07 -21.23 -13.67
C GLU A 65 -0.03 -21.07 -12.15
N GLY A 66 1.05 -20.49 -11.60
CA GLY A 66 1.12 -20.15 -10.17
C GLY A 66 0.02 -19.17 -9.76
N LEU A 67 -0.26 -18.17 -10.60
CA LEU A 67 -1.35 -17.22 -10.36
C LEU A 67 -2.71 -17.93 -10.28
N LYS A 68 -3.03 -18.81 -11.24
CA LYS A 68 -4.29 -19.57 -11.27
C LYS A 68 -4.45 -20.53 -10.08
N HIS A 69 -3.34 -21.09 -9.60
CA HIS A 69 -3.32 -22.14 -8.58
C HIS A 69 -3.06 -21.66 -7.16
N GLY A 70 -3.14 -20.39 -6.88
CA GLY A 70 -3.01 -20.00 -5.47
C GLY A 70 -2.78 -18.53 -5.17
N SER A 71 -2.81 -17.65 -6.17
CA SER A 71 -2.65 -16.22 -5.92
C SER A 71 -3.75 -15.40 -6.60
N ARG A 72 -3.61 -14.10 -6.56
CA ARG A 72 -4.52 -13.16 -7.21
C ARG A 72 -3.74 -12.04 -7.87
N LEU A 73 -4.12 -11.66 -9.08
CA LEU A 73 -3.57 -10.50 -9.77
C LEU A 73 -4.21 -9.22 -9.24
N LEU A 74 -3.39 -8.23 -8.97
CA LEU A 74 -3.78 -6.85 -8.76
C LEU A 74 -3.21 -6.02 -9.91
N THR A 75 -4.07 -5.42 -10.70
CA THR A 75 -3.65 -4.55 -11.80
C THR A 75 -2.91 -3.32 -11.28
N LYS A 76 -2.07 -2.72 -12.12
CA LYS A 76 -1.29 -1.52 -11.78
C LYS A 76 -2.15 -0.37 -11.24
N ASN A 77 -1.50 0.53 -10.51
CA ASN A 77 -2.09 1.72 -9.88
C ASN A 77 -3.16 1.42 -8.82
N ASN A 78 -3.07 0.28 -8.14
CA ASN A 78 -3.87 -0.05 -6.98
C ASN A 78 -2.99 -0.13 -5.72
N LEU A 79 -3.60 -0.24 -4.54
CA LEU A 79 -2.84 -0.25 -3.30
C LEU A 79 -2.67 -1.67 -2.76
N LEU A 80 -1.59 -1.84 -2.02
CA LEU A 80 -1.28 -3.03 -1.24
C LEU A 80 -1.10 -2.62 0.22
N LEU A 81 -1.75 -3.31 1.13
CA LEU A 81 -1.69 -3.10 2.58
C LEU A 81 -1.31 -4.40 3.26
N LEU A 82 -0.23 -4.41 4.04
CA LEU A 82 0.09 -5.55 4.90
C LEU A 82 -0.94 -5.61 6.06
N VAL A 83 -1.60 -6.75 6.22
CA VAL A 83 -2.61 -6.97 7.28
C VAL A 83 -2.22 -8.08 8.26
N ARG A 84 -1.12 -8.80 8.01
CA ARG A 84 -0.59 -9.80 8.93
C ARG A 84 0.94 -9.86 8.85
N GLY A 85 1.60 -9.95 9.98
CA GLY A 85 3.05 -10.13 10.08
C GLY A 85 3.65 -9.41 11.28
N SER A 86 4.89 -9.78 11.65
CA SER A 86 5.61 -9.15 12.76
C SER A 86 5.96 -7.68 12.51
N MET A 87 6.07 -7.27 11.24
CA MET A 87 6.32 -5.87 10.87
C MET A 87 5.26 -4.90 11.38
N LEU A 88 4.00 -5.37 11.53
CA LEU A 88 2.88 -4.53 11.97
C LEU A 88 3.07 -3.91 13.36
N TRP A 89 3.94 -4.47 14.19
CA TRP A 89 4.28 -3.90 15.49
C TRP A 89 5.13 -2.62 15.40
N ASN A 90 5.86 -2.47 14.30
CA ASN A 90 6.77 -1.33 14.09
C ASN A 90 6.26 -0.35 13.04
N THR A 91 5.69 -0.83 11.95
CA THR A 91 5.21 -0.03 10.82
C THR A 91 4.03 -0.71 10.14
N ILE A 92 3.23 0.07 9.45
CA ILE A 92 2.13 -0.43 8.61
C ILE A 92 2.52 -0.26 7.14
N PRO A 93 3.07 -1.30 6.48
CA PRO A 93 3.44 -1.20 5.06
C PRO A 93 2.22 -0.97 4.17
N ILE A 94 2.24 0.14 3.45
CA ILE A 94 1.22 0.54 2.48
C ILE A 94 1.95 1.02 1.23
N CYS A 95 1.67 0.39 0.10
CA CYS A 95 2.36 0.67 -1.16
C CYS A 95 1.34 0.81 -2.30
N LEU A 96 1.74 1.47 -3.37
CA LEU A 96 1.01 1.51 -4.64
C LEU A 96 1.82 0.75 -5.69
N ASN A 97 1.19 -0.22 -6.38
CA ASN A 97 1.87 -0.96 -7.45
C ASN A 97 1.89 -0.17 -8.76
N LYS A 98 3.05 -0.07 -9.39
CA LYS A 98 3.20 0.58 -10.71
C LYS A 98 3.09 -0.41 -11.88
N ASN A 99 3.20 -1.70 -11.59
CA ASN A 99 2.98 -2.81 -12.53
C ASN A 99 1.91 -3.75 -11.96
N ASP A 100 1.39 -4.64 -12.80
CA ASP A 100 0.53 -5.73 -12.34
C ASP A 100 1.34 -6.66 -11.44
N VAL A 101 0.77 -7.04 -10.30
CA VAL A 101 1.45 -7.88 -9.31
C VAL A 101 0.51 -8.95 -8.77
N ALA A 102 1.07 -10.08 -8.39
CA ALA A 102 0.41 -11.06 -7.52
C ALA A 102 0.83 -10.83 -6.06
N PHE A 103 0.08 -11.29 -5.08
CA PHE A 103 0.37 -11.04 -3.67
C PHE A 103 -0.13 -12.17 -2.77
N ASN A 104 0.54 -12.32 -1.61
CA ASN A 104 0.23 -13.38 -0.65
C ASN A 104 -1.01 -13.07 0.21
N GLN A 105 -1.41 -14.02 1.04
CA GLN A 105 -2.57 -13.93 1.94
C GLN A 105 -2.42 -12.90 3.08
N ASP A 106 -1.20 -12.47 3.38
CA ASP A 106 -0.90 -11.51 4.45
C ASP A 106 -1.03 -10.05 3.99
N VAL A 107 -1.18 -9.87 2.68
CA VAL A 107 -1.38 -8.58 2.03
C VAL A 107 -2.81 -8.48 1.51
N LYS A 108 -3.41 -7.31 1.59
CA LYS A 108 -4.67 -6.96 0.92
C LYS A 108 -4.37 -6.06 -0.27
N GLY A 109 -4.90 -6.44 -1.44
CA GLY A 109 -5.05 -5.53 -2.56
C GLY A 109 -6.26 -4.62 -2.32
N ILE A 110 -6.13 -3.33 -2.57
CA ILE A 110 -7.20 -2.35 -2.39
C ILE A 110 -7.47 -1.70 -3.75
N ILE A 111 -8.68 -1.86 -4.25
CA ILE A 111 -9.17 -1.23 -5.47
C ILE A 111 -10.12 -0.12 -5.07
N ALA A 112 -9.78 1.12 -5.39
CA ALA A 112 -10.63 2.28 -5.18
C ALA A 112 -11.69 2.38 -6.28
N ASN A 113 -12.84 2.95 -5.95
CA ASN A 113 -13.83 3.33 -6.96
C ASN A 113 -13.52 4.73 -7.53
N ASP A 114 -14.34 5.20 -8.47
CA ASP A 114 -14.12 6.45 -9.21
C ASP A 114 -14.28 7.73 -8.35
N THR A 115 -14.70 7.62 -7.09
CA THR A 115 -14.87 8.77 -6.19
C THR A 115 -13.62 9.15 -5.44
N ILE A 116 -12.61 8.24 -5.39
CA ILE A 116 -11.37 8.46 -4.66
C ILE A 116 -10.14 8.14 -5.50
N ASN A 117 -9.21 9.09 -5.58
CA ASN A 117 -7.92 8.91 -6.25
C ASN A 117 -7.02 7.95 -5.46
N ASN A 118 -6.37 6.99 -6.13
CA ASN A 118 -5.53 5.97 -5.50
C ASN A 118 -4.31 6.57 -4.76
N GLU A 119 -3.65 7.59 -5.31
CA GLU A 119 -2.52 8.22 -4.63
C GLU A 119 -3.00 9.04 -3.41
N PHE A 120 -4.16 9.72 -3.51
CA PHE A 120 -4.78 10.37 -2.35
C PHE A 120 -5.10 9.34 -1.25
N LEU A 121 -5.69 8.20 -1.60
CA LEU A 121 -6.00 7.12 -0.66
C LEU A 121 -4.73 6.55 -0.02
N LEU A 122 -3.66 6.38 -0.80
CA LEU A 122 -2.33 5.97 -0.29
C LEU A 122 -1.86 6.90 0.84
N TYR A 123 -1.84 8.20 0.58
CA TYR A 123 -1.37 9.18 1.56
C TYR A 123 -2.34 9.33 2.73
N TRP A 124 -3.63 9.21 2.48
CA TRP A 124 -4.61 9.19 3.56
C TRP A 124 -4.36 7.99 4.50
N LEU A 125 -4.19 6.78 3.97
CA LEU A 125 -3.87 5.60 4.77
C LEU A 125 -2.55 5.76 5.54
N LYS A 126 -1.48 6.24 4.88
CA LYS A 126 -0.21 6.55 5.54
C LYS A 126 -0.38 7.55 6.69
N SER A 127 -1.22 8.57 6.52
CA SER A 127 -1.51 9.54 7.59
C SER A 127 -2.20 8.92 8.81
N LYS A 128 -2.78 7.73 8.67
CA LYS A 128 -3.46 6.97 9.72
C LYS A 128 -2.57 5.91 10.38
N GLU A 129 -1.27 5.85 10.05
CA GLU A 129 -0.37 4.80 10.53
C GLU A 129 -0.45 4.58 12.05
N GLN A 130 -0.43 5.64 12.85
CA GLN A 130 -0.54 5.51 14.31
C GLN A 130 -1.87 4.87 14.73
N ARG A 131 -2.98 5.29 14.13
CA ARG A 131 -4.28 4.70 14.38
C ARG A 131 -4.32 3.23 13.98
N LEU A 132 -3.77 2.90 12.81
CA LEU A 132 -3.67 1.53 12.32
C LEU A 132 -2.83 0.66 13.27
N LYS A 133 -1.72 1.17 13.80
CA LYS A 133 -0.92 0.47 14.82
C LYS A 133 -1.73 0.15 16.08
N TYR A 134 -2.56 1.05 16.57
CA TYR A 134 -3.45 0.78 17.71
C TYR A 134 -4.52 -0.27 17.42
N MET A 135 -4.86 -0.50 16.14
CA MET A 135 -5.81 -1.54 15.74
C MET A 135 -5.14 -2.91 15.57
N VAL A 136 -3.81 -2.99 15.62
CA VAL A 136 -3.09 -4.26 15.48
C VAL A 136 -3.35 -5.14 16.70
N THR A 137 -3.82 -6.36 16.46
CA THR A 137 -4.01 -7.40 17.49
C THR A 137 -3.00 -8.52 17.31
N GLY A 138 -2.64 -9.21 18.41
CA GLY A 138 -1.71 -10.34 18.36
C GLY A 138 -2.39 -11.63 17.88
N THR A 139 -1.67 -12.46 17.12
CA THR A 139 -2.16 -13.76 16.63
C THR A 139 -1.69 -14.94 17.47
N GLY A 140 -1.07 -14.70 18.65
CA GLY A 140 -0.52 -15.76 19.52
C GLY A 140 0.85 -16.31 19.10
N LEU A 141 1.30 -16.08 17.86
CA LEU A 141 2.60 -16.52 17.32
C LEU A 141 3.57 -15.36 17.08
N GLY A 142 3.40 -14.25 17.79
CA GLY A 142 4.25 -13.06 17.63
C GLY A 142 3.94 -12.18 16.42
N ALA A 143 3.05 -12.59 15.53
CA ALA A 143 2.61 -11.79 14.40
C ALA A 143 1.45 -10.87 14.79
N GLY A 144 1.47 -9.64 14.27
CA GLY A 144 0.34 -8.71 14.35
C GLY A 144 -0.69 -9.01 13.24
N LYS A 145 -1.93 -8.61 13.50
CA LYS A 145 -3.05 -8.70 12.54
C LYS A 145 -3.86 -7.41 12.57
N LEU A 146 -4.21 -6.89 11.40
CA LEU A 146 -5.23 -5.88 11.19
C LEU A 146 -6.51 -6.56 10.69
N ASP A 147 -7.62 -6.29 11.35
CA ASP A 147 -8.91 -6.85 10.92
C ASP A 147 -9.49 -6.04 9.77
N THR A 148 -9.87 -6.74 8.70
CA THR A 148 -10.40 -6.09 7.49
C THR A 148 -11.73 -5.37 7.76
N SER A 149 -12.58 -5.89 8.67
CA SER A 149 -13.83 -5.24 9.06
C SER A 149 -13.60 -3.87 9.71
N ASP A 150 -12.58 -3.78 10.57
CA ASP A 150 -12.22 -2.54 11.23
C ASP A 150 -11.68 -1.51 10.23
N LEU A 151 -10.85 -1.96 9.27
CA LEU A 151 -10.36 -1.12 8.19
C LEU A 151 -11.51 -0.57 7.35
N LEU A 152 -12.44 -1.41 6.92
CA LEU A 152 -13.60 -1.03 6.11
C LEU A 152 -14.53 -0.05 6.84
N SER A 153 -14.58 -0.10 8.17
CA SER A 153 -15.39 0.80 9.00
C SER A 153 -14.77 2.19 9.22
N MET A 154 -13.49 2.39 8.85
CA MET A 154 -12.79 3.67 9.04
C MET A 154 -13.48 4.79 8.25
N ILE A 155 -13.69 5.93 8.92
CA ILE A 155 -14.27 7.11 8.29
C ILE A 155 -13.20 7.87 7.51
N VAL A 156 -13.47 8.13 6.25
CA VAL A 156 -12.68 8.98 5.36
C VAL A 156 -13.49 10.22 4.98
N TYR A 157 -12.81 11.36 4.90
CA TYR A 157 -13.37 12.62 4.42
C TYR A 157 -12.76 12.91 3.05
N ILE A 158 -13.58 12.86 2.01
CA ILE A 158 -13.15 12.90 0.62
C ILE A 158 -13.47 14.29 0.05
N PRO A 159 -12.45 15.06 -0.38
CA PRO A 159 -12.66 16.29 -1.12
C PRO A 159 -13.01 16.00 -2.59
N ALA A 160 -13.37 17.04 -3.33
CA ALA A 160 -13.56 16.93 -4.76
C ALA A 160 -12.30 16.37 -5.46
N MET A 161 -12.46 15.63 -6.57
CA MET A 161 -11.36 14.93 -7.26
C MET A 161 -10.16 15.85 -7.58
N LYS A 162 -10.41 17.08 -8.06
CA LYS A 162 -9.35 18.05 -8.34
C LYS A 162 -8.49 18.41 -7.11
N GLU A 163 -9.11 18.43 -5.93
CA GLU A 163 -8.39 18.66 -4.68
C GLU A 163 -7.60 17.42 -4.27
N GLN A 164 -8.18 16.22 -4.43
CA GLN A 164 -7.47 14.96 -4.20
C GLN A 164 -6.21 14.87 -5.06
N ASP A 165 -6.31 15.15 -6.36
CA ASP A 165 -5.19 15.14 -7.30
C ASP A 165 -4.09 16.13 -6.87
N LYS A 166 -4.48 17.32 -6.44
CA LYS A 166 -3.52 18.34 -6.00
C LYS A 166 -2.82 17.96 -4.71
N VAL A 167 -3.55 17.38 -3.74
CA VAL A 167 -2.98 16.87 -2.49
C VAL A 167 -2.02 15.71 -2.77
N ALA A 168 -2.46 14.74 -3.56
CA ALA A 168 -1.66 13.58 -3.94
C ALA A 168 -0.35 14.00 -4.62
N ARG A 169 -0.44 14.89 -5.61
CA ARG A 169 0.72 15.42 -6.33
C ARG A 169 1.71 16.15 -5.41
N LEU A 170 1.20 16.98 -4.51
CA LEU A 170 2.08 17.68 -3.55
C LEU A 170 2.85 16.69 -2.67
N LEU A 171 2.17 15.67 -2.15
CA LEU A 171 2.78 14.69 -1.26
C LEU A 171 3.75 13.77 -2.02
N SER A 172 3.44 13.37 -3.26
CA SER A 172 4.37 12.60 -4.09
C SER A 172 5.66 13.37 -4.40
N LEU A 173 5.57 14.67 -4.66
CA LEU A 173 6.76 15.53 -4.87
C LEU A 173 7.63 15.61 -3.60
N PHE A 174 7.04 15.61 -2.41
CA PHE A 174 7.82 15.52 -1.17
C PHE A 174 8.52 14.17 -1.03
N ASP A 175 7.82 13.07 -1.28
CA ASP A 175 8.42 11.72 -1.24
C ASP A 175 9.59 11.60 -2.24
N GLU A 176 9.43 12.08 -3.48
CA GLU A 176 10.51 12.10 -4.49
C GLU A 176 11.70 12.93 -4.03
N ARG A 177 11.46 14.09 -3.43
CA ARG A 177 12.53 14.94 -2.91
C ARG A 177 13.26 14.28 -1.75
N ILE A 178 12.55 13.68 -0.81
CA ILE A 178 13.12 12.95 0.32
C ILE A 178 13.97 11.78 -0.20
N ALA A 179 13.46 10.98 -1.12
CA ALA A 179 14.18 9.85 -1.71
C ALA A 179 15.47 10.31 -2.44
N THR A 180 15.41 11.44 -3.15
CA THR A 180 16.56 12.02 -3.83
C THR A 180 17.62 12.49 -2.83
N GLN A 181 17.22 13.19 -1.76
CA GLN A 181 18.13 13.64 -0.72
C GLN A 181 18.78 12.46 0.02
N SER A 182 18.02 11.41 0.33
CA SER A 182 18.57 10.19 0.95
C SER A 182 19.66 9.57 0.08
N LYS A 183 19.42 9.41 -1.23
CA LYS A 183 20.44 8.90 -2.15
C LYS A 183 21.71 9.75 -2.21
N ILE A 184 21.57 11.08 -2.13
CA ILE A 184 22.72 12.01 -2.08
C ILE A 184 23.52 11.80 -0.80
N ILE A 185 22.82 11.71 0.34
CA ILE A 185 23.44 11.46 1.66
C ILE A 185 24.19 10.13 1.66
N ASP A 186 23.57 9.05 1.20
CA ASP A 186 24.19 7.73 1.13
C ASP A 186 25.47 7.75 0.26
N LYS A 187 25.41 8.44 -0.88
CA LYS A 187 26.57 8.61 -1.77
C LYS A 187 27.71 9.39 -1.10
N LEU A 188 27.39 10.49 -0.41
CA LEU A 188 28.38 11.29 0.31
C LEU A 188 29.01 10.50 1.46
N GLN A 189 28.19 9.74 2.22
CA GLN A 189 28.69 8.87 3.29
C GLN A 189 29.62 7.77 2.76
N SER A 190 29.30 7.21 1.59
CA SER A 190 30.16 6.22 0.92
C SER A 190 31.51 6.82 0.51
N LEU A 191 31.52 8.07 0.01
CA LEU A 191 32.75 8.77 -0.38
C LEU A 191 33.64 9.17 0.82
N ILE A 192 33.04 9.38 2.01
CA ILE A 192 33.79 9.72 3.22
C ILE A 192 34.44 8.46 3.83
N LYS A 193 33.85 7.28 3.62
CA LYS A 193 34.34 6.01 4.18
C LYS A 193 35.38 5.28 3.31
N GLY A 194 35.49 5.66 2.04
CA GLY A 194 36.50 5.10 1.11
C GLY A 194 37.71 5.97 1.01
#